data_d2731edeef5e8754f9fdc72bc09c850d
#
_entry.id   d2731edeef5e8754f9fdc72bc09c850d
#
_cell.length_a   1.000
_cell.length_b   1.000
_cell.length_c   1.000
_cell.angle_alpha   90.00
_cell.angle_beta   90.00
_cell.angle_gamma   90.00
#
_symmetry.space_group_name_H-M   'P 1'
#
loop_
_entity.id
_entity.type
_entity.pdbx_description
1 polymer ?
#
loop_
_entity_poly.entity_id
_entity_poly.type
_entity_poly.pdbx_seq_one_letter_code
_entity_poly.pdbx_strand_id
1 'polypeptide(L)'
;MKLIISLFLVLIIIIIFKKNYNESFTNYDHFEYSDKLSIEEIKNIKESQKKMTSMLKEFDDICQKHNIRYFLIAGSLIGVLLYKGWIPWDGDVDLEVHEEDYEKLKEALKKELPNGMWFQNYETDKYYPKNNNIVGKVRDLNSCYIEYTNNGGKQWHNGLQIDINIYKENNGKILFPDDTSIKNLTKDDIYPLKRVPFEDFKVTIMNNPKKYLDTKYGKKWITILPKDQRCPHEGKMDANKTCAFHYEKYPELYNN
;
A
#
# COMPACT_ATOMS: atom_id res chain seq x y z
N MET A 1 48.99 12.78 9.44
CA MET A 1 48.71 11.49 8.79
C MET A 1 47.43 10.80 9.30
N LYS A 2 47.25 10.57 10.62
CA LYS A 2 46.03 9.93 11.16
C LYS A 2 44.73 10.70 10.86
N LEU A 3 44.73 12.02 10.84
CA LEU A 3 43.53 12.84 10.57
C LEU A 3 43.07 12.75 9.11
N ILE A 4 44.02 12.66 8.15
CA ILE A 4 43.72 12.54 6.72
C ILE A 4 43.13 11.17 6.40
N ILE A 5 43.62 10.11 7.05
CA ILE A 5 43.07 8.73 6.90
C ILE A 5 41.65 8.65 7.45
N SER A 6 41.36 9.35 8.57
CA SER A 6 40.00 9.40 9.15
C SER A 6 39.00 10.12 8.24
N LEU A 7 39.40 11.24 7.61
CA LEU A 7 38.54 11.94 6.65
C LEU A 7 38.28 11.10 5.38
N PHE A 8 39.28 10.38 4.89
CA PHE A 8 39.12 9.49 3.73
C PHE A 8 38.17 8.33 4.01
N LEU A 9 38.25 7.73 5.20
CA LEU A 9 37.32 6.67 5.63
C LEU A 9 35.87 7.18 5.77
N VAL A 10 35.67 8.37 6.32
CA VAL A 10 34.34 8.99 6.41
C VAL A 10 33.78 9.31 5.03
N LEU A 11 34.63 9.80 4.10
CA LEU A 11 34.21 10.06 2.71
C LEU A 11 33.84 8.78 1.96
N ILE A 12 34.57 7.68 2.16
CA ILE A 12 34.27 6.37 1.58
C ILE A 12 32.97 5.82 2.15
N ILE A 13 32.74 5.95 3.45
CA ILE A 13 31.50 5.54 4.10
C ILE A 13 30.31 6.35 3.53
N ILE A 14 30.45 7.67 3.38
CA ILE A 14 29.40 8.51 2.79
C ILE A 14 29.15 8.15 1.32
N ILE A 15 30.18 7.83 0.55
CA ILE A 15 30.05 7.41 -0.86
C ILE A 15 29.38 6.04 -0.95
N ILE A 16 29.75 5.09 -0.08
CA ILE A 16 29.09 3.77 -0.01
C ILE A 16 27.63 3.90 0.43
N PHE A 17 27.35 4.74 1.44
CA PHE A 17 25.95 5.02 1.85
C PHE A 17 25.17 5.71 0.73
N LYS A 18 25.75 6.72 0.04
CA LYS A 18 25.10 7.36 -1.12
C LYS A 18 24.88 6.39 -2.29
N LYS A 19 25.83 5.50 -2.54
CA LYS A 19 25.71 4.48 -3.60
C LYS A 19 24.64 3.46 -3.25
N ASN A 20 24.62 2.94 -2.03
CA ASN A 20 23.57 2.02 -1.55
C ASN A 20 22.19 2.71 -1.44
N TYR A 21 22.15 4.01 -1.14
CA TYR A 21 20.92 4.80 -1.09
C TYR A 21 20.34 5.05 -2.50
N ASN A 22 21.20 5.30 -3.49
CA ASN A 22 20.77 5.47 -4.89
C ASN A 22 20.43 4.13 -5.57
N GLU A 23 21.03 3.01 -5.17
CA GLU A 23 20.71 1.68 -5.72
C GLU A 23 19.34 1.16 -5.28
N SER A 24 18.74 1.68 -4.18
CA SER A 24 17.38 1.30 -3.77
C SER A 24 16.27 1.89 -4.67
N PHE A 25 16.53 3.02 -5.34
CA PHE A 25 15.58 3.67 -6.24
C PHE A 25 15.70 3.27 -7.73
N THR A 26 16.73 2.53 -8.12
CA THR A 26 17.07 2.32 -9.54
C THR A 26 16.73 0.95 -10.11
N ASN A 27 16.16 0.03 -9.33
CA ASN A 27 15.92 -1.33 -9.81
C ASN A 27 14.56 -1.56 -10.53
N TYR A 28 13.69 -0.55 -10.61
CA TYR A 28 12.40 -0.68 -11.30
C TYR A 28 12.48 -0.62 -12.83
N ASP A 29 13.58 -0.09 -13.38
CA ASP A 29 13.73 0.09 -14.84
C ASP A 29 13.99 -1.23 -15.60
N HIS A 30 14.20 -2.33 -14.89
CA HIS A 30 14.45 -3.65 -15.49
C HIS A 30 13.20 -4.53 -15.60
N PHE A 31 12.07 -4.12 -15.01
CA PHE A 31 10.85 -4.90 -15.10
C PHE A 31 10.04 -4.50 -16.34
N GLU A 32 9.79 -5.47 -17.19
CA GLU A 32 8.91 -5.29 -18.33
C GLU A 32 7.45 -5.26 -17.85
N TYR A 33 6.78 -4.17 -18.10
CA TYR A 33 5.33 -4.04 -17.94
C TYR A 33 4.58 -4.78 -19.06
N SER A 34 3.27 -4.95 -18.90
CA SER A 34 2.44 -5.48 -19.95
C SER A 34 2.47 -4.58 -21.19
N ASP A 35 2.51 -5.19 -22.38
CA ASP A 35 2.43 -4.49 -23.66
C ASP A 35 1.04 -3.81 -23.88
N LYS A 36 0.07 -4.08 -23.00
CA LYS A 36 -1.23 -3.42 -22.97
C LYS A 36 -1.16 -1.99 -22.42
N LEU A 37 -0.08 -1.64 -21.71
CA LEU A 37 0.11 -0.34 -21.10
C LEU A 37 0.88 0.59 -22.03
N SER A 38 0.36 1.80 -22.22
CA SER A 38 1.09 2.89 -22.85
C SER A 38 2.21 3.42 -21.94
N ILE A 39 3.17 4.13 -22.52
CA ILE A 39 4.25 4.79 -21.77
C ILE A 39 3.67 5.77 -20.73
N GLU A 40 2.58 6.46 -21.07
CA GLU A 40 1.90 7.39 -20.16
C GLU A 40 1.28 6.66 -18.97
N GLU A 41 0.63 5.53 -19.18
CA GLU A 41 0.07 4.71 -18.10
C GLU A 41 1.15 4.17 -17.17
N ILE A 42 2.29 3.70 -17.71
CA ILE A 42 3.44 3.27 -16.91
C ILE A 42 3.99 4.43 -16.06
N LYS A 43 4.09 5.62 -16.65
CA LYS A 43 4.50 6.82 -15.92
C LYS A 43 3.51 7.14 -14.79
N ASN A 44 2.22 7.10 -15.06
CA ASN A 44 1.17 7.35 -14.06
C ASN A 44 1.22 6.32 -12.93
N ILE A 45 1.50 5.04 -13.21
CA ILE A 45 1.70 4.02 -12.18
C ILE A 45 2.84 4.41 -11.25
N LYS A 46 4.02 4.73 -11.79
CA LYS A 46 5.20 5.10 -11.01
C LYS A 46 4.97 6.35 -10.15
N GLU A 47 4.34 7.38 -10.71
CA GLU A 47 4.00 8.62 -9.99
C GLU A 47 2.97 8.36 -8.89
N SER A 48 1.98 7.50 -9.15
CA SER A 48 0.97 7.10 -8.18
C SER A 48 1.56 6.29 -7.03
N GLN A 49 2.43 5.33 -7.31
CA GLN A 49 3.15 4.57 -6.30
C GLN A 49 4.00 5.48 -5.41
N LYS A 50 4.71 6.46 -5.99
CA LYS A 50 5.48 7.45 -5.24
C LYS A 50 4.58 8.28 -4.30
N LYS A 51 3.41 8.70 -4.77
CA LYS A 51 2.44 9.43 -3.95
C LYS A 51 1.88 8.55 -2.83
N MET A 52 1.47 7.31 -3.13
CA MET A 52 0.99 6.36 -2.13
C MET A 52 2.08 5.95 -1.13
N THR A 53 3.35 5.92 -1.52
CA THR A 53 4.48 5.76 -0.59
C THR A 53 4.49 6.88 0.45
N SER A 54 4.30 8.14 0.03
CA SER A 54 4.20 9.26 0.95
C SER A 54 2.98 9.15 1.86
N MET A 55 1.83 8.74 1.32
CA MET A 55 0.62 8.50 2.12
C MET A 55 0.83 7.39 3.17
N LEU A 56 1.47 6.29 2.79
CA LEU A 56 1.75 5.18 3.69
C LEU A 56 2.74 5.57 4.80
N LYS A 57 3.68 6.46 4.50
CA LYS A 57 4.62 7.01 5.48
C LYS A 57 3.89 7.84 6.54
N GLU A 58 2.99 8.73 6.14
CA GLU A 58 2.14 9.48 7.07
C GLU A 58 1.25 8.57 7.91
N PHE A 59 0.65 7.55 7.28
CA PHE A 59 -0.14 6.54 7.99
C PHE A 59 0.69 5.77 9.03
N ASP A 60 1.89 5.32 8.63
CA ASP A 60 2.81 4.62 9.52
C ASP A 60 3.24 5.49 10.71
N ASP A 61 3.60 6.75 10.48
CA ASP A 61 4.00 7.70 11.51
C ASP A 61 2.87 7.90 12.53
N ILE A 62 1.62 8.04 12.08
CA ILE A 62 0.43 8.10 12.95
C ILE A 62 0.30 6.80 13.75
N CYS A 63 0.40 5.64 13.11
CA CYS A 63 0.29 4.36 13.80
C CYS A 63 1.40 4.16 14.86
N GLN A 64 2.65 4.51 14.54
CA GLN A 64 3.76 4.43 15.49
C GLN A 64 3.54 5.38 16.69
N LYS A 65 3.16 6.63 16.43
CA LYS A 65 2.88 7.64 17.46
C LYS A 65 1.81 7.19 18.45
N HIS A 66 0.78 6.53 17.97
CA HIS A 66 -0.35 6.09 18.77
C HIS A 66 -0.29 4.63 19.21
N ASN A 67 0.81 3.90 18.94
CA ASN A 67 0.93 2.47 19.21
C ASN A 67 -0.25 1.67 18.66
N ILE A 68 -0.58 1.88 17.38
CA ILE A 68 -1.61 1.16 16.65
C ILE A 68 -0.98 -0.02 15.94
N ARG A 69 -1.50 -1.22 16.18
CA ARG A 69 -1.00 -2.46 15.56
C ARG A 69 -1.55 -2.58 14.15
N TYR A 70 -0.67 -2.53 13.17
CA TYR A 70 -1.00 -2.78 11.77
C TYR A 70 0.09 -3.60 11.10
N PHE A 71 -0.20 -4.21 9.96
CA PHE A 71 0.78 -4.83 9.07
C PHE A 71 0.27 -4.88 7.64
N LEU A 72 1.20 -4.82 6.67
CA LEU A 72 0.89 -4.97 5.25
C LEU A 72 0.46 -6.40 4.92
N ILE A 73 -0.46 -6.53 3.97
CA ILE A 73 -1.01 -7.80 3.49
C ILE A 73 -0.98 -7.89 1.96
N ALA A 74 -1.49 -8.97 1.42
CA ALA A 74 -1.78 -9.18 -0.01
C ALA A 74 -0.62 -8.76 -0.94
N GLY A 75 -0.90 -8.00 -1.99
CA GLY A 75 0.07 -7.47 -2.96
C GLY A 75 1.14 -6.62 -2.30
N SER A 76 0.76 -5.75 -1.37
CA SER A 76 1.69 -4.90 -0.62
C SER A 76 2.73 -5.72 0.17
N LEU A 77 2.32 -6.83 0.78
CA LEU A 77 3.24 -7.73 1.48
C LEU A 77 4.18 -8.49 0.52
N ILE A 78 3.67 -8.90 -0.64
CA ILE A 78 4.51 -9.50 -1.70
C ILE A 78 5.55 -8.48 -2.17
N GLY A 79 5.14 -7.22 -2.38
CA GLY A 79 6.01 -6.11 -2.73
C GLY A 79 7.18 -5.95 -1.74
N VAL A 80 6.88 -5.93 -0.43
CA VAL A 80 7.90 -5.89 0.63
C VAL A 80 8.89 -7.03 0.51
N LEU A 81 8.41 -8.27 0.33
CA LEU A 81 9.26 -9.45 0.40
C LEU A 81 10.12 -9.65 -0.84
N LEU A 82 9.58 -9.39 -2.03
CA LEU A 82 10.25 -9.65 -3.29
C LEU A 82 10.97 -8.44 -3.87
N TYR A 83 10.44 -7.23 -3.64
CA TYR A 83 10.92 -6.00 -4.27
C TYR A 83 11.48 -4.98 -3.27
N LYS A 84 11.27 -5.16 -1.96
CA LYS A 84 11.56 -4.17 -0.89
C LYS A 84 10.83 -2.84 -1.09
N GLY A 85 9.71 -2.88 -1.79
CA GLY A 85 8.89 -1.77 -2.19
C GLY A 85 7.65 -2.26 -2.90
N TRP A 86 7.24 -1.58 -3.93
CA TRP A 86 6.08 -1.94 -4.74
C TRP A 86 6.33 -3.17 -5.61
N ILE A 87 5.29 -3.96 -5.85
CA ILE A 87 5.21 -4.72 -7.09
C ILE A 87 5.13 -3.66 -8.21
N PRO A 88 5.99 -3.70 -9.25
CA PRO A 88 6.13 -2.57 -10.20
C PRO A 88 4.82 -2.11 -10.86
N TRP A 89 3.83 -2.98 -11.00
CA TRP A 89 2.54 -2.71 -11.63
C TRP A 89 1.37 -2.70 -10.66
N ASP A 90 1.60 -2.70 -9.35
CA ASP A 90 0.54 -2.65 -8.33
C ASP A 90 -0.04 -1.25 -8.16
N GLY A 91 -1.31 -1.18 -7.78
CA GLY A 91 -2.08 0.07 -7.82
C GLY A 91 -2.59 0.57 -6.48
N ASP A 92 -2.43 -0.19 -5.39
CA ASP A 92 -2.98 0.13 -4.08
C ASP A 92 -2.09 -0.36 -2.93
N VAL A 93 -2.46 -0.03 -1.72
CA VAL A 93 -1.85 -0.52 -0.49
C VAL A 93 -2.91 -1.19 0.36
N ASP A 94 -2.67 -2.44 0.69
CA ASP A 94 -3.52 -3.22 1.58
C ASP A 94 -2.87 -3.43 2.94
N LEU A 95 -3.62 -3.19 4.00
CA LEU A 95 -3.17 -3.46 5.35
C LEU A 95 -4.28 -3.93 6.28
N GLU A 96 -3.87 -4.60 7.35
CA GLU A 96 -4.71 -5.03 8.45
C GLU A 96 -4.40 -4.23 9.70
N VAL A 97 -5.44 -3.85 10.43
CA VAL A 97 -5.36 -3.23 11.76
C VAL A 97 -6.03 -4.14 12.78
N HIS A 98 -5.46 -4.25 13.97
CA HIS A 98 -6.11 -5.00 15.05
C HIS A 98 -7.45 -4.36 15.43
N GLU A 99 -8.52 -5.17 15.57
CA GLU A 99 -9.87 -4.63 15.82
C GLU A 99 -9.95 -3.72 17.04
N GLU A 100 -9.22 -4.03 18.13
CA GLU A 100 -9.18 -3.21 19.33
C GLU A 100 -8.54 -1.82 19.12
N ASP A 101 -7.71 -1.67 18.09
CA ASP A 101 -7.02 -0.42 17.78
C ASP A 101 -7.79 0.43 16.75
N TYR A 102 -8.85 -0.10 16.13
CA TYR A 102 -9.53 0.57 15.02
C TYR A 102 -10.19 1.90 15.43
N GLU A 103 -10.86 1.95 16.59
CA GLU A 103 -11.46 3.20 17.06
C GLU A 103 -10.40 4.27 17.31
N LYS A 104 -9.28 3.88 17.93
CA LYS A 104 -8.13 4.78 18.14
C LYS A 104 -7.54 5.25 16.83
N LEU A 105 -7.42 4.38 15.83
CA LEU A 105 -6.97 4.73 14.48
C LEU A 105 -7.89 5.77 13.84
N LYS A 106 -9.21 5.56 13.86
CA LYS A 106 -10.19 6.50 13.29
C LYS A 106 -9.99 7.91 13.84
N GLU A 107 -9.89 8.02 15.16
CA GLU A 107 -9.72 9.31 15.82
C GLU A 107 -8.37 9.98 15.48
N ALA A 108 -7.29 9.19 15.39
CA ALA A 108 -5.98 9.69 15.00
C ALA A 108 -5.97 10.18 13.55
N LEU A 109 -6.50 9.39 12.62
CA LEU A 109 -6.57 9.75 11.19
C LEU A 109 -7.42 11.01 10.96
N LYS A 110 -8.58 11.13 11.63
CA LYS A 110 -9.43 12.34 11.52
C LYS A 110 -8.71 13.62 11.96
N LYS A 111 -7.77 13.53 12.91
CA LYS A 111 -7.09 14.68 13.50
C LYS A 111 -5.75 14.99 12.85
N GLU A 112 -5.03 14.00 12.36
CA GLU A 112 -3.61 14.11 12.06
C GLU A 112 -3.26 13.88 10.59
N LEU A 113 -4.20 13.41 9.77
CA LEU A 113 -3.93 13.32 8.33
C LEU A 113 -3.60 14.71 7.76
N PRO A 114 -2.54 14.82 6.94
CA PRO A 114 -2.18 16.05 6.26
C PRO A 114 -3.30 16.58 5.36
N ASN A 115 -3.29 17.89 5.11
CA ASN A 115 -4.17 18.50 4.12
C ASN A 115 -3.99 17.81 2.76
N GLY A 116 -5.11 17.48 2.12
CA GLY A 116 -5.10 16.74 0.86
C GLY A 116 -5.26 15.22 1.03
N MET A 117 -5.24 14.72 2.26
CA MET A 117 -5.62 13.34 2.58
C MET A 117 -6.94 13.30 3.34
N TRP A 118 -7.67 12.20 3.20
CA TRP A 118 -8.96 12.02 3.84
C TRP A 118 -9.17 10.58 4.28
N PHE A 119 -9.66 10.42 5.51
CA PHE A 119 -10.10 9.12 6.00
C PHE A 119 -11.55 8.88 5.59
N GLN A 120 -11.77 7.92 4.72
CA GLN A 120 -13.05 7.52 4.18
C GLN A 120 -13.54 6.22 4.83
N ASN A 121 -14.73 6.26 5.40
CA ASN A 121 -15.49 5.10 5.86
C ASN A 121 -16.98 5.43 5.85
N TYR A 122 -17.85 4.52 6.32
CA TYR A 122 -19.31 4.73 6.36
C TYR A 122 -19.76 5.89 7.27
N GLU A 123 -18.91 6.37 8.19
CA GLU A 123 -19.21 7.52 9.06
C GLU A 123 -18.86 8.85 8.37
N THR A 124 -17.85 8.86 7.53
CA THR A 124 -17.33 10.07 6.87
C THR A 124 -17.85 10.23 5.45
N ASP A 125 -18.32 9.15 4.84
CA ASP A 125 -18.89 9.13 3.49
C ASP A 125 -20.21 8.35 3.46
N LYS A 126 -21.30 9.05 3.19
CA LYS A 126 -22.66 8.45 3.11
C LYS A 126 -22.82 7.37 2.04
N TYR A 127 -21.93 7.36 1.04
CA TYR A 127 -21.92 6.36 -0.04
C TYR A 127 -21.05 5.14 0.28
N TYR A 128 -20.25 5.20 1.35
CA TYR A 128 -19.42 4.09 1.76
C TYR A 128 -20.29 2.97 2.36
N PRO A 129 -20.26 1.73 1.85
CA PRO A 129 -21.11 0.66 2.36
C PRO A 129 -20.77 0.30 3.82
N LYS A 130 -21.77 0.23 4.69
CA LYS A 130 -21.57 -0.16 6.09
C LYS A 130 -21.01 -1.57 6.27
N ASN A 131 -21.33 -2.47 5.35
CA ASN A 131 -20.91 -3.87 5.38
C ASN A 131 -19.77 -4.16 4.40
N ASN A 132 -18.93 -3.17 4.12
CA ASN A 132 -17.76 -3.38 3.31
C ASN A 132 -16.72 -4.18 4.10
N ASN A 133 -16.07 -5.13 3.45
CA ASN A 133 -14.95 -5.87 4.03
C ASN A 133 -13.78 -4.94 4.33
N ILE A 134 -13.51 -3.98 3.44
CA ILE A 134 -12.59 -2.88 3.69
C ILE A 134 -13.30 -1.88 4.61
N VAL A 135 -12.87 -1.76 5.86
CA VAL A 135 -13.56 -0.97 6.89
C VAL A 135 -13.31 0.52 6.78
N GLY A 136 -12.30 0.92 6.02
CA GLY A 136 -11.97 2.31 5.73
C GLY A 136 -10.84 2.43 4.73
N LYS A 137 -10.65 3.63 4.19
CA LYS A 137 -9.57 3.97 3.25
C LYS A 137 -8.94 5.30 3.64
N VAL A 138 -7.63 5.42 3.45
CA VAL A 138 -7.01 6.75 3.38
C VAL A 138 -6.90 7.12 1.90
N ARG A 139 -7.47 8.26 1.53
CA ARG A 139 -7.54 8.77 0.15
C ARG A 139 -6.68 10.01 -0.04
N ASP A 140 -6.07 10.15 -1.20
CA ASP A 140 -5.52 11.42 -1.67
C ASP A 140 -6.57 12.18 -2.49
N LEU A 141 -6.87 13.43 -2.06
CA LEU A 141 -7.92 14.25 -2.64
C LEU A 141 -7.54 14.89 -3.99
N ASN A 142 -6.25 14.85 -4.35
CA ASN A 142 -5.69 15.52 -5.52
C ASN A 142 -5.23 14.55 -6.61
N SER A 143 -5.75 13.34 -6.58
CA SER A 143 -5.43 12.27 -7.51
C SER A 143 -6.68 11.51 -7.96
N CYS A 144 -6.52 10.53 -8.81
CA CYS A 144 -7.60 9.64 -9.21
C CYS A 144 -7.16 8.18 -9.21
N TYR A 145 -8.04 7.32 -8.73
CA TYR A 145 -8.00 5.89 -8.92
C TYR A 145 -9.34 5.45 -9.50
N ILE A 146 -9.35 5.17 -10.80
CA ILE A 146 -10.56 4.80 -11.54
C ILE A 146 -10.70 3.30 -11.49
N GLU A 147 -11.56 2.79 -10.62
CA GLU A 147 -11.85 1.37 -10.53
C GLU A 147 -12.60 0.89 -11.78
N TYR A 148 -12.20 -0.26 -12.33
CA TYR A 148 -12.85 -0.86 -13.50
C TYR A 148 -14.25 -1.40 -13.18
N THR A 149 -14.48 -1.76 -11.92
CA THR A 149 -15.79 -2.19 -11.44
C THR A 149 -16.53 -0.98 -10.89
N ASN A 150 -17.68 -0.70 -11.45
CA ASN A 150 -18.50 0.49 -11.18
C ASN A 150 -19.19 0.43 -9.79
N ASN A 151 -18.46 0.09 -8.74
CA ASN A 151 -18.95 -0.07 -7.38
C ASN A 151 -19.17 1.29 -6.69
N GLY A 152 -19.96 2.16 -7.29
CA GLY A 152 -20.31 3.43 -6.69
C GLY A 152 -20.28 4.60 -7.67
N GLY A 153 -19.66 4.45 -8.82
CA GLY A 153 -19.65 5.46 -9.87
C GLY A 153 -19.16 6.83 -9.37
N LYS A 154 -19.79 7.89 -9.83
CA LYS A 154 -19.51 9.28 -9.44
C LYS A 154 -19.75 9.60 -7.95
N GLN A 155 -20.34 8.67 -7.21
CA GLN A 155 -20.73 8.89 -5.81
C GLN A 155 -19.62 8.58 -4.82
N TRP A 156 -18.57 7.85 -5.26
CA TRP A 156 -17.40 7.57 -4.46
C TRP A 156 -16.32 8.61 -4.70
N HIS A 157 -15.58 8.91 -3.64
CA HIS A 157 -14.36 9.66 -3.79
C HIS A 157 -13.23 8.70 -4.21
N ASN A 158 -12.84 8.74 -5.49
CA ASN A 158 -11.88 7.82 -6.09
C ASN A 158 -10.48 8.46 -6.20
N GLY A 159 -9.85 8.82 -5.09
CA GLY A 159 -8.42 9.18 -5.04
C GLY A 159 -7.53 7.94 -4.90
N LEU A 160 -6.23 8.08 -5.07
CA LEU A 160 -5.26 7.05 -4.69
C LEU A 160 -5.50 6.64 -3.24
N GLN A 161 -5.26 5.37 -2.89
CA GLN A 161 -5.81 4.80 -1.66
C GLN A 161 -4.85 3.89 -0.91
N ILE A 162 -5.09 3.82 0.40
CA ILE A 162 -4.63 2.78 1.31
C ILE A 162 -5.87 2.09 1.85
N ASP A 163 -6.00 0.80 1.65
CA ASP A 163 -7.14 0.00 2.08
C ASP A 163 -6.89 -0.58 3.47
N ILE A 164 -7.84 -0.31 4.37
CA ILE A 164 -7.76 -0.70 5.77
C ILE A 164 -8.75 -1.82 6.03
N ASN A 165 -8.22 -2.98 6.39
CA ASN A 165 -8.97 -4.15 6.84
C ASN A 165 -8.77 -4.37 8.33
N ILE A 166 -9.52 -5.30 8.92
CA ILE A 166 -9.45 -5.63 10.36
C ILE A 166 -9.15 -7.10 10.55
N TYR A 167 -8.13 -7.41 11.37
CA TYR A 167 -7.94 -8.74 11.91
C TYR A 167 -8.35 -8.82 13.38
N LYS A 168 -8.70 -10.02 13.82
CA LYS A 168 -9.18 -10.32 15.16
C LYS A 168 -8.39 -11.45 15.80
N GLU A 169 -8.23 -11.38 17.11
CA GLU A 169 -7.71 -12.50 17.91
C GLU A 169 -8.88 -13.21 18.62
N ASN A 170 -9.00 -14.51 18.44
CA ASN A 170 -9.99 -15.33 19.15
C ASN A 170 -9.38 -16.68 19.55
N ASN A 171 -9.27 -16.92 20.85
CA ASN A 171 -8.73 -18.17 21.41
C ASN A 171 -7.39 -18.61 20.79
N GLY A 172 -6.45 -17.66 20.63
CA GLY A 172 -5.11 -17.89 20.07
C GLY A 172 -5.08 -18.06 18.54
N LYS A 173 -6.22 -17.96 17.86
CA LYS A 173 -6.33 -17.95 16.41
C LYS A 173 -6.49 -16.53 15.88
N ILE A 174 -5.96 -16.30 14.69
CA ILE A 174 -6.14 -15.05 13.97
C ILE A 174 -7.25 -15.24 12.93
N LEU A 175 -8.16 -14.30 12.89
CA LEU A 175 -9.27 -14.26 11.96
C LEU A 175 -9.17 -13.01 11.09
N PHE A 176 -9.41 -13.18 9.81
CA PHE A 176 -9.53 -12.12 8.80
C PHE A 176 -10.97 -12.10 8.31
N PRO A 177 -11.84 -11.22 8.83
CA PRO A 177 -13.25 -11.19 8.47
C PRO A 177 -13.50 -10.88 7.00
N ASP A 178 -12.61 -10.14 6.37
CA ASP A 178 -12.60 -9.78 4.95
C ASP A 178 -12.18 -10.95 4.04
N ASP A 179 -11.33 -11.87 4.55
CA ASP A 179 -10.84 -13.01 3.78
C ASP A 179 -10.88 -14.32 4.59
N THR A 180 -12.03 -14.97 4.58
CA THR A 180 -12.23 -16.25 5.28
C THR A 180 -11.46 -17.43 4.67
N SER A 181 -10.80 -17.25 3.53
CA SER A 181 -9.91 -18.26 2.95
C SER A 181 -8.62 -18.42 3.75
N ILE A 182 -8.18 -17.35 4.45
CA ILE A 182 -7.00 -17.36 5.29
C ILE A 182 -7.32 -18.07 6.61
N LYS A 183 -6.77 -19.26 6.79
CA LYS A 183 -7.04 -20.13 7.93
C LYS A 183 -5.75 -20.57 8.62
N ASN A 184 -5.90 -21.03 9.88
CA ASN A 184 -4.82 -21.66 10.65
C ASN A 184 -3.62 -20.76 10.94
N LEU A 185 -3.80 -19.44 10.95
CA LEU A 185 -2.82 -18.51 11.50
C LEU A 185 -3.05 -18.37 13.00
N THR A 186 -1.95 -18.30 13.73
CA THR A 186 -1.93 -18.17 15.18
C THR A 186 -1.33 -16.82 15.57
N LYS A 187 -1.41 -16.49 16.86
CA LYS A 187 -0.76 -15.30 17.41
C LYS A 187 0.74 -15.25 17.10
N ASP A 188 1.43 -16.40 17.15
CA ASP A 188 2.87 -16.49 16.86
C ASP A 188 3.21 -16.26 15.39
N ASP A 189 2.24 -16.44 14.47
CA ASP A 189 2.43 -16.10 13.05
C ASP A 189 2.35 -14.58 12.81
N ILE A 190 1.63 -13.87 13.68
CA ILE A 190 1.51 -12.40 13.58
C ILE A 190 2.60 -11.71 14.41
N TYR A 191 2.83 -12.14 15.65
CA TYR A 191 3.74 -11.47 16.58
C TYR A 191 5.05 -12.24 16.80
N PRO A 192 6.15 -11.51 17.12
CA PRO A 192 6.24 -10.04 17.16
C PRO A 192 6.14 -9.43 15.76
N LEU A 193 5.46 -8.30 15.63
CA LEU A 193 5.47 -7.51 14.41
C LEU A 193 6.89 -7.05 14.10
N LYS A 194 7.24 -7.01 12.81
CA LYS A 194 8.59 -6.68 12.32
C LYS A 194 8.59 -5.40 11.51
N ARG A 195 9.63 -4.59 11.71
CA ARG A 195 9.88 -3.38 10.89
C ARG A 195 10.89 -3.71 9.79
N VAL A 196 10.47 -3.63 8.55
CA VAL A 196 11.28 -3.99 7.38
C VAL A 196 11.33 -2.86 6.36
N PRO A 197 12.38 -2.78 5.51
CA PRO A 197 12.47 -1.77 4.47
C PRO A 197 11.31 -1.87 3.46
N PHE A 198 10.78 -0.71 3.07
CA PHE A 198 9.86 -0.49 1.96
C PHE A 198 10.21 0.87 1.35
N GLU A 199 10.65 0.89 0.09
CA GLU A 199 11.16 2.11 -0.55
C GLU A 199 12.24 2.82 0.32
N ASP A 200 12.01 4.06 0.72
CA ASP A 200 12.94 4.87 1.50
C ASP A 200 12.68 4.87 3.01
N PHE A 201 11.72 4.05 3.48
CA PHE A 201 11.35 3.98 4.90
C PHE A 201 11.12 2.54 5.37
N LYS A 202 10.51 2.35 6.53
CA LYS A 202 10.18 1.03 7.06
C LYS A 202 8.70 0.90 7.32
N VAL A 203 8.17 -0.25 6.94
CA VAL A 203 6.77 -0.64 7.21
C VAL A 203 6.71 -1.79 8.22
N THR A 204 5.52 -2.05 8.72
CA THR A 204 5.26 -3.16 9.62
C THR A 204 4.74 -4.37 8.85
N ILE A 205 5.29 -5.55 9.14
CA ILE A 205 4.79 -6.83 8.65
C ILE A 205 4.62 -7.82 9.81
N MET A 206 3.83 -8.87 9.58
CA MET A 206 3.67 -9.98 10.50
C MET A 206 4.94 -10.82 10.67
N ASN A 207 5.01 -11.63 11.72
CA ASN A 207 6.17 -12.48 12.04
C ASN A 207 6.44 -13.56 10.99
N ASN A 208 5.39 -14.21 10.48
CA ASN A 208 5.47 -15.29 9.49
C ASN A 208 4.70 -14.96 8.20
N PRO A 209 5.18 -13.98 7.42
CA PRO A 209 4.50 -13.51 6.22
C PRO A 209 4.37 -14.60 5.15
N LYS A 210 5.33 -15.53 5.09
CA LYS A 210 5.29 -16.63 4.13
C LYS A 210 4.09 -17.54 4.36
N LYS A 211 3.79 -17.89 5.60
CA LYS A 211 2.62 -18.75 5.92
C LYS A 211 1.31 -18.08 5.53
N TYR A 212 1.18 -16.77 5.76
CA TYR A 212 0.03 -15.99 5.30
C TYR A 212 -0.13 -16.06 3.78
N LEU A 213 0.93 -15.75 3.03
CA LEU A 213 0.90 -15.73 1.57
C LEU A 213 0.69 -17.12 0.97
N ASP A 214 1.31 -18.15 1.54
CA ASP A 214 1.09 -19.55 1.13
C ASP A 214 -0.39 -19.97 1.34
N THR A 215 -1.04 -19.46 2.39
CA THR A 215 -2.46 -19.74 2.66
C THR A 215 -3.37 -19.00 1.70
N LYS A 216 -3.09 -17.71 1.43
CA LYS A 216 -3.92 -16.85 0.56
C LYS A 216 -3.78 -17.21 -0.92
N TYR A 217 -2.56 -17.40 -1.40
CA TYR A 217 -2.25 -17.52 -2.84
C TYR A 217 -1.66 -18.87 -3.25
N GLY A 218 -1.45 -19.78 -2.29
CA GLY A 218 -0.63 -20.96 -2.52
C GLY A 218 0.85 -20.59 -2.74
N LYS A 219 1.70 -21.55 -3.08
CA LYS A 219 3.15 -21.30 -3.24
C LYS A 219 3.55 -20.49 -4.48
N LYS A 220 2.59 -20.11 -5.32
CA LYS A 220 2.85 -19.39 -6.58
C LYS A 220 3.12 -17.91 -6.42
N TRP A 221 2.83 -17.32 -5.25
CA TRP A 221 3.03 -15.88 -5.01
C TRP A 221 4.48 -15.42 -5.19
N ILE A 222 5.46 -16.32 -5.07
CA ILE A 222 6.89 -16.02 -5.33
C ILE A 222 7.24 -15.98 -6.83
N THR A 223 6.29 -16.28 -7.71
CA THR A 223 6.53 -16.32 -9.15
C THR A 223 6.16 -14.99 -9.78
N ILE A 224 7.07 -14.40 -10.55
CA ILE A 224 6.78 -13.19 -11.32
C ILE A 224 5.65 -13.51 -12.32
N LEU A 225 4.64 -12.64 -12.37
CA LEU A 225 3.50 -12.79 -13.27
C LEU A 225 3.95 -12.83 -14.74
N PRO A 226 3.21 -13.56 -15.62
CA PRO A 226 3.36 -13.43 -17.06
C PRO A 226 3.26 -11.97 -17.51
N LYS A 227 3.98 -11.59 -18.56
CA LYS A 227 4.09 -10.19 -19.00
C LYS A 227 2.73 -9.54 -19.27
N ASP A 228 1.81 -10.28 -19.89
CA ASP A 228 0.45 -9.81 -20.21
C ASP A 228 -0.44 -9.50 -19.00
N GLN A 229 -0.03 -9.95 -17.80
CA GLN A 229 -0.69 -9.72 -16.51
C GLN A 229 0.00 -8.65 -15.66
N ARG A 230 1.11 -8.05 -16.12
CA ARG A 230 1.87 -7.03 -15.39
C ARG A 230 1.29 -5.63 -15.63
N CYS A 231 0.07 -5.45 -15.18
CA CYS A 231 -0.67 -4.18 -15.21
C CYS A 231 -1.56 -4.08 -13.97
N PRO A 232 -1.98 -2.89 -13.56
CA PRO A 232 -2.96 -2.74 -12.49
C PRO A 232 -4.22 -3.51 -12.85
N HIS A 233 -4.74 -4.31 -11.94
CA HIS A 233 -5.89 -5.17 -12.19
C HIS A 233 -7.21 -4.55 -11.74
N GLU A 234 -7.16 -3.57 -10.84
CA GLU A 234 -8.33 -2.96 -10.23
C GLU A 234 -8.75 -1.64 -10.89
N GLY A 235 -7.83 -0.90 -11.49
CA GLY A 235 -8.17 0.39 -12.06
C GLY A 235 -7.03 1.12 -12.76
N LYS A 236 -7.33 2.32 -13.24
CA LYS A 236 -6.37 3.28 -13.78
C LYS A 236 -6.02 4.32 -12.74
N MET A 237 -4.76 4.71 -12.70
CA MET A 237 -4.23 5.69 -11.76
C MET A 237 -3.83 6.98 -12.44
N ASP A 238 -4.08 8.11 -11.76
CA ASP A 238 -3.53 9.42 -12.11
C ASP A 238 -3.14 10.17 -10.83
N ALA A 239 -1.86 10.35 -10.62
CA ALA A 239 -1.33 11.01 -9.43
C ALA A 239 -1.58 12.54 -9.42
N ASN A 240 -1.86 13.14 -10.57
CA ASN A 240 -1.81 14.59 -10.77
C ASN A 240 -3.16 15.21 -11.12
N LYS A 241 -4.18 14.40 -11.38
CA LYS A 241 -5.52 14.87 -11.73
C LYS A 241 -6.57 14.18 -10.88
N THR A 242 -7.54 14.95 -10.43
CA THR A 242 -8.67 14.42 -9.65
C THR A 242 -9.58 13.57 -10.52
N CYS A 243 -10.37 12.71 -9.92
CA CYS A 243 -11.38 11.94 -10.62
C CYS A 243 -12.45 12.85 -11.25
N ALA A 244 -12.77 13.99 -10.65
CA ALA A 244 -13.67 14.97 -11.25
C ALA A 244 -13.19 15.41 -12.64
N PHE A 245 -11.89 15.67 -12.82
CA PHE A 245 -11.32 15.98 -14.13
C PHE A 245 -11.55 14.86 -15.15
N HIS A 246 -11.39 13.61 -14.75
CA HIS A 246 -11.62 12.47 -15.64
C HIS A 246 -13.11 12.29 -15.93
N TYR A 247 -13.99 12.50 -14.95
CA TYR A 247 -15.45 12.44 -15.13
C TYR A 247 -15.96 13.47 -16.15
N GLU A 248 -15.42 14.69 -16.11
CA GLU A 248 -15.78 15.74 -17.06
C GLU A 248 -15.25 15.45 -18.47
N LYS A 249 -14.03 14.93 -18.57
CA LYS A 249 -13.36 14.70 -19.86
C LYS A 249 -13.80 13.40 -20.56
N TYR A 250 -14.13 12.36 -19.78
CA TYR A 250 -14.45 11.01 -20.28
C TYR A 250 -15.70 10.47 -19.58
N PRO A 251 -16.89 11.07 -19.83
CA PRO A 251 -18.12 10.67 -19.15
C PRO A 251 -18.51 9.22 -19.41
N GLU A 252 -18.08 8.64 -20.54
CA GLU A 252 -18.34 7.25 -20.90
C GLU A 252 -17.68 6.24 -19.94
N LEU A 253 -16.59 6.60 -19.27
CA LEU A 253 -15.94 5.72 -18.29
C LEU A 253 -16.79 5.51 -17.03
N TYR A 254 -17.89 6.27 -16.88
CA TYR A 254 -18.69 6.35 -15.66
C TYR A 254 -20.18 6.11 -15.84
N ASN A 255 -20.60 5.83 -17.06
CA ASN A 255 -22.01 5.63 -17.42
C ASN A 255 -22.39 4.16 -17.61
N ASN A 256 -21.57 3.22 -17.17
CA ASN A 256 -21.87 1.78 -17.22
C ASN A 256 -22.45 1.28 -15.92
#